data_f31ad9f79da04cf20f507ad54f446261
#
_entry.id   f31ad9f79da04cf20f507ad54f446261
#
_cell.length_a   1.000
_cell.length_b   1.000
_cell.length_c   1.000
_cell.angle_alpha   90.00
_cell.angle_beta   90.00
_cell.angle_gamma   90.00
#
_symmetry.space_group_name_H-M   'P 1'
#
loop_
_entity.id
_entity.type
_entity.pdbx_description
1 polymer ?
#
loop_
_entity_poly.entity_id
_entity_poly.type
_entity_poly.pdbx_seq_one_letter_code
_entity_poly.pdbx_strand_id
1 'polypeptide(L)'
;MRGIGARGSNEHVRERTGVAEYLMWAYQRAGGGRGFGFTGGHVHWNWAHDSFRKLVLNAIVWTAGMEVPEEGIPSETPSLEELIRYQDEPVPEGFDFSQIERLLQGWPR
;
A
#
# COMPACT_ATOMS: atom_id res chain seq x y z
N MET A 1 -1.94 2.05 13.86
CA MET A 1 -0.66 1.52 13.39
C MET A 1 -0.03 0.76 14.54
N ARG A 2 0.03 -0.56 14.50
CA ARG A 2 0.89 -1.27 15.45
C ARG A 2 2.31 -0.84 15.11
N GLY A 3 2.92 -0.11 16.02
CA GLY A 3 4.31 0.24 15.91
C GLY A 3 5.14 -0.99 15.60
N ILE A 4 6.20 -0.81 14.90
CA ILE A 4 7.20 -1.85 14.61
C ILE A 4 7.57 -2.44 15.97
N GLY A 5 6.83 -3.48 16.35
CA GLY A 5 7.03 -4.14 17.64
C GLY A 5 8.42 -4.74 17.68
N ALA A 6 8.94 -4.98 18.87
CA ALA A 6 10.29 -5.47 19.13
C ALA A 6 10.70 -6.75 18.38
N ARG A 7 9.82 -7.32 17.56
CA ARG A 7 10.05 -8.58 16.81
C ARG A 7 10.47 -8.41 15.35
N GLY A 8 10.50 -7.23 14.78
CA GLY A 8 10.69 -7.11 13.32
C GLY A 8 11.67 -6.05 12.85
N SER A 9 12.06 -5.10 13.68
CA SER A 9 12.98 -4.05 13.25
C SER A 9 14.43 -4.42 13.56
N ASN A 10 15.32 -4.14 12.61
CA ASN A 10 16.75 -4.24 12.86
C ASN A 10 17.21 -3.14 13.86
N GLU A 11 18.42 -3.27 14.37
CA GLU A 11 18.98 -2.34 15.37
C GLU A 11 18.99 -0.89 14.87
N HIS A 12 19.41 -0.67 13.64
CA HIS A 12 19.43 0.66 13.01
C HIS A 12 18.05 1.35 13.03
N VAL A 13 16.98 0.62 12.78
CA VAL A 13 15.60 1.17 12.82
C VAL A 13 15.18 1.50 14.26
N ARG A 14 15.57 0.68 15.23
CA ARG A 14 15.26 0.91 16.66
C ARG A 14 15.97 2.16 17.21
N GLU A 15 17.22 2.36 16.83
CA GLU A 15 18.01 3.51 17.25
C GLU A 15 17.47 4.83 16.70
N ARG A 16 16.73 4.78 15.57
CA ARG A 16 16.09 5.92 14.93
C ARG A 16 14.64 6.17 15.36
N THR A 17 14.21 5.59 16.46
CA THR A 17 12.85 5.82 16.98
C THR A 17 12.56 7.31 17.17
N GLY A 18 11.47 7.80 16.57
CA GLY A 18 11.08 9.22 16.58
C GLY A 18 11.66 10.06 15.43
N VAL A 19 12.53 9.50 14.59
CA VAL A 19 12.98 10.15 13.36
C VAL A 19 11.94 9.91 12.26
N ALA A 20 11.61 10.98 11.51
CA ALA A 20 10.71 10.84 10.36
C ALA A 20 11.36 10.02 9.26
N GLU A 21 10.61 9.06 8.72
CA GLU A 21 11.05 8.21 7.62
C GLU A 21 10.17 8.42 6.39
N TYR A 22 10.78 8.42 5.22
CA TYR A 22 10.06 8.54 3.97
C TYR A 22 9.42 7.19 3.61
N LEU A 23 8.10 7.16 3.47
CA LEU A 23 7.34 5.97 3.07
C LEU A 23 7.12 5.89 1.55
N MET A 24 7.26 7.03 0.87
CA MET A 24 7.18 7.14 -0.58
C MET A 24 8.04 8.30 -1.07
N TRP A 25 8.48 8.20 -2.32
CA TRP A 25 9.25 9.25 -2.98
C TRP A 25 9.01 9.22 -4.48
N ALA A 26 9.12 10.39 -5.10
CA ALA A 26 9.05 10.57 -6.53
C ALA A 26 10.31 11.29 -7.01
N TYR A 27 10.76 10.93 -8.20
CA TYR A 27 11.94 11.53 -8.82
C TYR A 27 11.70 11.75 -10.31
N GLN A 28 12.02 12.94 -10.77
CA GLN A 28 12.02 13.28 -12.19
C GLN A 28 13.44 13.58 -12.64
N ARG A 29 13.89 12.89 -13.68
CA ARG A 29 15.23 13.09 -14.27
C ARG A 29 15.23 14.32 -15.18
N ALA A 30 16.37 14.95 -15.34
CA ALA A 30 16.55 16.09 -16.25
C ALA A 30 16.14 15.74 -17.70
N GLY A 31 16.31 14.49 -18.14
CA GLY A 31 15.89 13.99 -19.45
C GLY A 31 14.39 13.59 -19.55
N GLY A 32 13.56 13.90 -18.53
CA GLY A 32 12.12 13.67 -18.55
C GLY A 32 11.65 12.32 -18.00
N GLY A 33 12.54 11.37 -17.72
CA GLY A 33 12.17 10.09 -17.09
C GLY A 33 11.71 10.29 -15.65
N ARG A 34 10.71 9.52 -15.21
CA ARG A 34 10.12 9.58 -13.87
C ARG A 34 10.27 8.26 -13.15
N GLY A 35 10.42 8.29 -11.83
CA GLY A 35 10.48 7.13 -10.97
C GLY A 35 9.68 7.36 -9.70
N PHE A 36 9.11 6.31 -9.16
CA PHE A 36 8.36 6.34 -7.92
C PHE A 36 8.72 5.13 -7.06
N GLY A 37 8.93 5.33 -5.77
CA GLY A 37 9.15 4.28 -4.80
C GLY A 37 8.13 4.35 -3.67
N PHE A 38 7.69 3.21 -3.19
CA PHE A 38 6.67 3.11 -2.15
C PHE A 38 6.86 1.86 -1.29
N THR A 39 6.79 2.02 0.02
CA THR A 39 7.01 0.93 0.99
C THR A 39 5.73 0.23 1.44
N GLY A 40 4.56 0.74 1.07
CA GLY A 40 3.26 0.28 1.58
C GLY A 40 2.73 -1.03 0.99
N GLY A 41 3.38 -1.61 -0.01
CA GLY A 41 2.89 -2.77 -0.75
C GLY A 41 2.98 -4.13 -0.02
N HIS A 42 3.62 -4.18 1.14
CA HIS A 42 3.87 -5.45 1.85
C HIS A 42 2.60 -6.14 2.35
N VAL A 43 1.60 -5.38 2.79
CA VAL A 43 0.35 -5.93 3.33
C VAL A 43 -0.69 -6.02 2.22
N HIS A 44 -1.04 -7.24 1.83
CA HIS A 44 -1.97 -7.52 0.74
C HIS A 44 -3.34 -6.84 0.90
N TRP A 45 -3.89 -6.83 2.11
CA TRP A 45 -5.19 -6.22 2.40
C TRP A 45 -5.26 -4.71 2.13
N ASN A 46 -4.11 -4.01 2.10
CA ASN A 46 -4.05 -2.58 1.78
C ASN A 46 -4.67 -2.25 0.41
N TRP A 47 -4.76 -3.21 -0.51
CA TRP A 47 -5.42 -3.02 -1.80
C TRP A 47 -6.92 -2.72 -1.69
N ALA A 48 -7.57 -3.05 -0.57
CA ALA A 48 -8.94 -2.63 -0.30
C ALA A 48 -9.08 -1.18 0.17
N HIS A 49 -7.99 -0.50 0.52
CA HIS A 49 -8.02 0.91 0.94
C HIS A 49 -8.01 1.84 -0.28
N ASP A 50 -9.07 2.62 -0.47
CA ASP A 50 -9.26 3.43 -1.68
C ASP A 50 -8.14 4.43 -1.92
N SER A 51 -7.71 5.15 -0.89
CA SER A 51 -6.60 6.11 -1.01
C SER A 51 -5.27 5.42 -1.31
N PHE A 52 -5.06 4.19 -0.81
CA PHE A 52 -3.87 3.41 -1.13
C PHE A 52 -3.84 3.04 -2.62
N ARG A 53 -4.94 2.50 -3.16
CA ARG A 53 -5.03 2.17 -4.59
C ARG A 53 -4.88 3.41 -5.46
N LYS A 54 -5.56 4.50 -5.10
CA LYS A 54 -5.46 5.78 -5.81
C LYS A 54 -4.01 6.28 -5.86
N LEU A 55 -3.28 6.23 -4.75
CA LEU A 55 -1.87 6.59 -4.70
C LEU A 55 -1.03 5.78 -5.70
N VAL A 56 -1.19 4.46 -5.70
CA VAL A 56 -0.42 3.57 -6.58
C VAL A 56 -0.80 3.79 -8.05
N LEU A 57 -2.08 3.89 -8.37
CA LEU A 57 -2.55 4.14 -9.73
C LEU A 57 -2.08 5.49 -10.26
N ASN A 58 -2.15 6.55 -9.45
CA ASN A 58 -1.60 7.86 -9.79
C ASN A 58 -0.10 7.79 -10.08
N ALA A 59 0.65 7.06 -9.26
CA ALA A 59 2.08 6.88 -9.45
C ALA A 59 2.40 6.15 -10.76
N ILE A 60 1.63 5.12 -11.13
CA ILE A 60 1.78 4.40 -12.41
C ILE A 60 1.55 5.34 -13.59
N VAL A 61 0.45 6.09 -13.59
CA VAL A 61 0.12 7.04 -14.66
C VAL A 61 1.17 8.13 -14.77
N TRP A 62 1.59 8.69 -13.63
CA TRP A 62 2.61 9.72 -13.59
C TRP A 62 3.98 9.23 -14.09
N THR A 63 4.41 8.02 -13.71
CA THR A 63 5.69 7.45 -14.18
C THR A 63 5.65 7.13 -15.66
N ALA A 64 4.47 6.83 -16.22
CA ALA A 64 4.27 6.68 -17.67
C ALA A 64 4.36 8.02 -18.46
N GLY A 65 4.57 9.14 -17.77
CA GLY A 65 4.68 10.47 -18.38
C GLY A 65 3.35 11.14 -18.67
N MET A 66 2.24 10.57 -18.21
CA MET A 66 0.89 11.10 -18.38
C MET A 66 0.52 12.06 -17.24
N GLU A 67 -0.47 12.91 -17.49
CA GLU A 67 -1.08 13.73 -16.44
C GLU A 67 -2.01 12.88 -15.56
N VAL A 68 -1.93 13.10 -14.26
CA VAL A 68 -2.84 12.51 -13.28
C VAL A 68 -4.02 13.47 -13.12
N PRO A 69 -5.29 13.01 -13.27
CA PRO A 69 -6.46 13.85 -13.01
C PRO A 69 -6.45 14.44 -11.60
N GLU A 70 -7.07 15.59 -11.39
CA GLU A 70 -7.13 16.26 -10.09
C GLU A 70 -7.74 15.37 -9.01
N GLU A 71 -8.80 14.63 -9.34
CA GLU A 71 -9.46 13.67 -8.44
C GLU A 71 -8.69 12.35 -8.30
N GLY A 72 -7.62 12.18 -9.07
CA GLY A 72 -6.86 10.93 -9.16
C GLY A 72 -7.51 9.87 -10.05
N ILE A 73 -6.82 8.76 -10.23
CA ILE A 73 -7.31 7.63 -11.04
C ILE A 73 -8.38 6.88 -10.26
N PRO A 74 -9.60 6.72 -10.83
CA PRO A 74 -10.67 5.97 -10.18
C PRO A 74 -10.39 4.47 -10.18
N SER A 75 -10.89 3.79 -9.16
CA SER A 75 -10.90 2.33 -9.08
C SER A 75 -12.02 1.85 -8.17
N GLU A 76 -12.56 0.69 -8.46
CA GLU A 76 -13.51 0.03 -7.57
C GLU A 76 -12.78 -0.60 -6.36
N THR A 77 -13.45 -0.60 -5.21
CA THR A 77 -12.93 -1.25 -4.01
C THR A 77 -13.11 -2.75 -4.14
N PRO A 78 -12.04 -3.55 -4.17
CA PRO A 78 -12.17 -4.99 -4.26
C PRO A 78 -12.84 -5.56 -3.00
N SER A 79 -13.65 -6.57 -3.18
CA SER A 79 -14.21 -7.37 -2.10
C SER A 79 -13.13 -8.26 -1.45
N LEU A 80 -13.40 -8.76 -0.25
CA LEU A 80 -12.51 -9.74 0.39
C LEU A 80 -12.36 -11.00 -0.47
N GLU A 81 -13.44 -11.47 -1.11
CA GLU A 81 -13.41 -12.62 -2.01
C GLU A 81 -12.47 -12.39 -3.20
N GLU A 82 -12.51 -11.21 -3.81
CA GLU A 82 -11.61 -10.85 -4.91
C GLU A 82 -10.15 -10.81 -4.47
N LEU A 83 -9.87 -10.27 -3.28
CA LEU A 83 -8.52 -10.23 -2.72
C LEU A 83 -7.97 -11.63 -2.45
N ILE A 84 -8.80 -12.57 -2.00
CA ILE A 84 -8.40 -13.95 -1.74
C ILE A 84 -8.18 -14.73 -3.04
N ARG A 85 -9.03 -14.51 -4.06
CA ARG A 85 -9.04 -15.27 -5.32
C ARG A 85 -7.70 -15.28 -6.05
N TYR A 86 -6.93 -14.22 -5.94
CA TYR A 86 -5.67 -14.02 -6.68
C TYR A 86 -4.43 -14.24 -5.81
N GLN A 87 -4.54 -15.00 -4.74
CA GLN A 87 -3.40 -15.44 -3.94
C GLN A 87 -2.88 -16.78 -4.45
N ASP A 88 -1.57 -16.89 -4.64
CA ASP A 88 -0.93 -18.13 -5.12
C ASP A 88 -0.88 -19.21 -4.03
N GLU A 89 -0.79 -18.80 -2.76
CA GLU A 89 -0.73 -19.70 -1.64
C GLU A 89 -2.13 -20.02 -1.09
N PRO A 90 -2.40 -21.28 -0.76
CA PRO A 90 -3.67 -21.66 -0.15
C PRO A 90 -3.86 -20.98 1.22
N VAL A 91 -5.09 -20.61 1.51
CA VAL A 91 -5.42 -20.06 2.84
C VAL A 91 -5.13 -21.13 3.90
N PRO A 92 -4.36 -20.80 4.96
CA PRO A 92 -4.11 -21.74 6.04
C PRO A 92 -5.41 -22.25 6.68
N GLU A 93 -5.44 -23.54 7.03
CA GLU A 93 -6.59 -24.12 7.72
C GLU A 93 -6.89 -23.37 9.03
N GLY A 94 -8.14 -23.02 9.24
CA GLY A 94 -8.58 -22.29 10.44
C GLY A 94 -8.22 -20.79 10.42
N PHE A 95 -7.79 -20.23 9.30
CA PHE A 95 -7.52 -18.79 9.22
C PHE A 95 -8.78 -17.97 9.47
N ASP A 96 -8.73 -17.06 10.44
CA ASP A 96 -9.86 -16.22 10.82
C ASP A 96 -9.90 -14.92 9.99
N PHE A 97 -10.74 -14.89 8.98
CA PHE A 97 -10.97 -13.70 8.15
C PHE A 97 -11.72 -12.57 8.86
N SER A 98 -12.35 -12.82 10.01
CA SER A 98 -13.14 -11.80 10.71
C SER A 98 -12.31 -10.57 11.12
N GLN A 99 -11.02 -10.76 11.38
CA GLN A 99 -10.10 -9.64 11.67
C GLN A 99 -9.87 -8.78 10.44
N ILE A 100 -9.74 -9.41 9.27
CA ILE A 100 -9.55 -8.71 8.00
C ILE A 100 -10.83 -7.95 7.63
N GLU A 101 -11.99 -8.59 7.74
CA GLU A 101 -13.28 -7.94 7.49
C GLU A 101 -13.48 -6.69 8.35
N ARG A 102 -13.18 -6.76 9.65
CA ARG A 102 -13.24 -5.60 10.55
C ARG A 102 -12.27 -4.50 10.13
N LEU A 103 -11.08 -4.86 9.68
CA LEU A 103 -10.09 -3.91 9.16
C LEU A 103 -10.64 -3.19 7.93
N LEU A 104 -11.16 -3.94 6.96
CA LEU A 104 -11.69 -3.39 5.71
C LEU A 104 -12.91 -2.49 5.95
N GLN A 105 -13.79 -2.86 6.89
CA GLN A 105 -14.97 -2.05 7.27
C GLN A 105 -14.59 -0.75 7.97
N GLY A 106 -13.46 -0.71 8.67
CA GLY A 106 -12.97 0.46 9.39
C GLY A 106 -12.28 1.50 8.49
N TRP A 107 -12.04 1.19 7.23
CA TRP A 107 -11.39 2.13 6.31
C TRP A 107 -12.39 3.07 5.65
N PRO A 108 -12.04 4.37 5.47
CA PRO A 108 -12.88 5.31 4.74
C PRO A 108 -13.01 4.87 3.27
N ARG A 109 -14.21 5.05 2.75
CA ARG A 109 -14.58 4.78 1.35
C ARG A 109 -14.60 6.08 0.57
#